data_de8a070f2308d5c16eebc3c05a1ded4b
#
_entry.id   de8a070f2308d5c16eebc3c05a1ded4b
#
_cell.length_a   1.000
_cell.length_b   1.000
_cell.length_c   1.000
_cell.angle_alpha   90.00
_cell.angle_beta   90.00
_cell.angle_gamma   90.00
#
_symmetry.space_group_name_H-M   'P 1'
#
loop_
_entity.id
_entity.type
_entity.pdbx_description
1 polymer ?
#
loop_
_entity_poly.entity_id
_entity_poly.type
_entity_poly.pdbx_seq_one_letter_code
_entity_poly.pdbx_strand_id
1 'polypeptide(L)'
;MIKEHHKCLIIGAGPAGYTAAIYAARAELKPVMYVGMQPGGQLMDTTEVDNFPGYPKGVEGPQMMEDMRGQAERFGTDVRTGVATQVFFNESPKRVLIEDKAEITADTIIIATGATAKWLGLPSEERLKSGGVSACAVCDGFFYRKQEVAIVGAGDTACEEATYLSKICSKVTMLVRKDGFRASKAMVNRVMTTPNIEVLFNTETVEVLGAQTVEGVKIKNNQTNVESNLVVTGLFIAIGHTPNTDIFKGQIDLDENGYIKTIPGSTNTNIPGVFAAGDVQDHVYRQAVTAAGTGCMSALDAERWLAAQGPVSYTHLTLPTNREV
;
A
#
# COMPACT_ATOMS: atom_id res chain seq x y z
N MET A 1 19.26 15.24 20.38
CA MET A 1 18.90 14.12 19.52
C MET A 1 19.05 12.84 20.32
N ILE A 2 18.00 12.09 20.50
CA ILE A 2 17.99 10.80 21.22
C ILE A 2 18.74 9.78 20.36
N LYS A 3 19.62 8.97 20.96
CA LYS A 3 20.32 7.88 20.26
C LYS A 3 19.96 6.56 20.93
N GLU A 4 19.41 5.65 20.15
CA GLU A 4 18.97 4.34 20.63
C GLU A 4 19.35 3.25 19.62
N HIS A 5 19.46 2.00 20.15
CA HIS A 5 19.69 0.81 19.35
C HIS A 5 18.58 -0.21 19.61
N HIS A 6 18.03 -0.79 18.54
CA HIS A 6 16.97 -1.79 18.61
C HIS A 6 17.28 -3.01 17.71
N LYS A 7 16.78 -4.18 18.12
CA LYS A 7 16.88 -5.39 17.26
C LYS A 7 16.06 -5.25 15.99
N CYS A 8 14.89 -4.63 16.08
CA CYS A 8 13.95 -4.49 14.98
C CYS A 8 13.33 -3.09 14.97
N LEU A 9 13.51 -2.38 13.86
CA LEU A 9 12.85 -1.11 13.58
C LEU A 9 11.82 -1.30 12.49
N ILE A 10 10.61 -0.79 12.69
CA ILE A 10 9.53 -0.80 11.70
C ILE A 10 9.22 0.64 11.30
N ILE A 11 9.20 0.92 9.99
CA ILE A 11 8.91 2.25 9.45
C ILE A 11 7.59 2.19 8.68
N GLY A 12 6.55 2.82 9.23
CA GLY A 12 5.20 2.84 8.67
C GLY A 12 4.20 2.00 9.47
N ALA A 13 2.96 2.47 9.53
CA ALA A 13 1.90 1.99 10.42
C ALA A 13 0.58 1.63 9.69
N GLY A 14 0.65 1.22 8.44
CA GLY A 14 -0.48 0.58 7.75
C GLY A 14 -0.65 -0.89 8.18
N PRO A 15 -1.55 -1.64 7.53
CA PRO A 15 -1.77 -3.06 7.82
C PRO A 15 -0.49 -3.90 7.79
N ALA A 16 0.44 -3.61 6.88
CA ALA A 16 1.74 -4.28 6.81
C ALA A 16 2.59 -4.01 8.07
N GLY A 17 2.70 -2.74 8.46
CA GLY A 17 3.53 -2.34 9.61
C GLY A 17 3.00 -2.90 10.92
N TYR A 18 1.70 -2.73 11.20
CA TYR A 18 1.11 -3.29 12.43
C TYR A 18 1.17 -4.82 12.47
N THR A 19 0.94 -5.49 11.34
CA THR A 19 1.09 -6.96 11.30
C THR A 19 2.53 -7.37 11.55
N ALA A 20 3.50 -6.69 10.92
CA ALA A 20 4.92 -6.94 11.20
C ALA A 20 5.25 -6.73 12.68
N ALA A 21 4.72 -5.66 13.29
CA ALA A 21 4.91 -5.36 14.70
C ALA A 21 4.36 -6.45 15.63
N ILE A 22 3.15 -6.95 15.36
CA ILE A 22 2.53 -8.05 16.12
C ILE A 22 3.42 -9.30 16.06
N TYR A 23 3.87 -9.71 14.87
CA TYR A 23 4.67 -10.92 14.72
C TYR A 23 6.08 -10.75 15.27
N ALA A 24 6.74 -9.63 15.07
CA ALA A 24 8.06 -9.33 15.63
C ALA A 24 8.04 -9.27 17.15
N ALA A 25 7.01 -8.64 17.76
CA ALA A 25 6.85 -8.60 19.21
C ALA A 25 6.63 -9.99 19.80
N ARG A 26 5.79 -10.82 19.16
CA ARG A 26 5.56 -12.22 19.58
C ARG A 26 6.80 -13.11 19.44
N ALA A 27 7.73 -12.75 18.57
CA ALA A 27 9.05 -13.39 18.41
C ALA A 27 10.11 -12.81 19.36
N GLU A 28 9.71 -11.99 20.35
CA GLU A 28 10.60 -11.35 21.35
C GLU A 28 11.68 -10.45 20.71
N LEU A 29 11.42 -9.90 19.54
CA LEU A 29 12.34 -8.96 18.89
C LEU A 29 12.26 -7.55 19.49
N LYS A 30 11.25 -7.28 20.35
CA LYS A 30 11.03 -5.97 20.99
C LYS A 30 11.05 -4.83 19.99
N PRO A 31 10.18 -4.86 18.97
CA PRO A 31 10.22 -3.90 17.88
C PRO A 31 9.88 -2.49 18.37
N VAL A 32 10.60 -1.49 17.85
CA VAL A 32 10.17 -0.11 17.84
C VAL A 32 9.56 0.21 16.49
N MET A 33 8.43 0.92 16.48
CA MET A 33 7.73 1.32 15.27
C MET A 33 7.58 2.83 15.22
N TYR A 34 7.93 3.45 14.08
CA TYR A 34 7.62 4.84 13.80
C TYR A 34 6.49 4.93 12.77
N VAL A 35 5.38 5.54 13.21
CA VAL A 35 4.11 5.49 12.47
C VAL A 35 4.04 6.44 11.26
N GLY A 36 4.96 7.40 11.15
CA GLY A 36 4.93 8.39 10.08
C GLY A 36 3.94 9.54 10.32
N MET A 37 3.59 10.25 9.24
CA MET A 37 2.67 11.40 9.31
C MET A 37 1.21 11.00 9.46
N GLN A 38 0.81 9.85 8.89
CA GLN A 38 -0.56 9.35 8.91
C GLN A 38 -0.58 7.94 9.55
N PRO A 39 -0.69 7.86 10.89
CA PRO A 39 -0.84 6.57 11.58
C PRO A 39 -2.07 5.81 11.07
N GLY A 40 -1.89 4.56 10.63
CA GLY A 40 -2.94 3.76 10.00
C GLY A 40 -2.93 3.78 8.47
N GLY A 41 -2.22 4.76 7.86
CA GLY A 41 -2.07 4.87 6.41
C GLY A 41 -3.39 5.14 5.70
N GLN A 42 -3.53 4.65 4.46
CA GLN A 42 -4.69 4.94 3.59
C GLN A 42 -6.04 4.50 4.17
N LEU A 43 -6.07 3.51 5.06
CA LEU A 43 -7.32 3.06 5.68
C LEU A 43 -7.93 4.10 6.64
N MET A 44 -7.15 5.11 7.07
CA MET A 44 -7.69 6.23 7.85
C MET A 44 -8.64 7.13 7.04
N ASP A 45 -8.52 7.11 5.72
CA ASP A 45 -9.36 7.87 4.79
C ASP A 45 -10.51 7.02 4.21
N THR A 46 -10.63 5.74 4.62
CA THR A 46 -11.65 4.80 4.16
C THR A 46 -12.76 4.70 5.19
N THR A 47 -14.03 4.82 4.75
CA THR A 47 -15.19 4.69 5.65
C THR A 47 -15.42 3.24 6.04
N GLU A 48 -15.69 2.36 5.10
CA GLU A 48 -16.04 0.97 5.36
C GLU A 48 -15.09 0.01 4.63
N VAL A 49 -14.63 -1.02 5.34
CA VAL A 49 -13.77 -2.10 4.86
C VAL A 49 -14.52 -3.42 4.97
N ASP A 50 -15.07 -3.88 3.84
CA ASP A 50 -15.86 -5.11 3.76
C ASP A 50 -15.05 -6.34 3.32
N ASN A 51 -13.84 -6.12 2.83
CA ASN A 51 -13.03 -7.16 2.20
C ASN A 51 -11.83 -7.64 3.02
N PHE A 52 -11.74 -7.24 4.30
CA PHE A 52 -10.72 -7.78 5.21
C PHE A 52 -11.30 -8.95 6.02
N PRO A 53 -10.74 -10.17 5.90
CA PRO A 53 -11.25 -11.33 6.61
C PRO A 53 -11.21 -11.16 8.13
N GLY A 54 -12.28 -11.54 8.81
CA GLY A 54 -12.42 -11.43 10.27
C GLY A 54 -13.48 -10.42 10.71
N TYR A 55 -13.94 -9.57 9.81
CA TYR A 55 -15.01 -8.59 10.05
C TYR A 55 -16.28 -8.93 9.23
N PRO A 56 -17.14 -9.84 9.72
CA PRO A 56 -18.29 -10.35 8.94
C PRO A 56 -19.40 -9.32 8.73
N LYS A 57 -19.30 -8.15 9.33
CA LYS A 57 -20.24 -7.03 9.19
C LYS A 57 -19.57 -5.77 8.62
N GLY A 58 -18.37 -5.92 8.03
CA GLY A 58 -17.50 -4.79 7.74
C GLY A 58 -16.91 -4.13 8.99
N VAL A 59 -16.04 -3.17 8.80
CA VAL A 59 -15.43 -2.36 9.85
C VAL A 59 -15.05 -0.99 9.25
N GLU A 60 -15.16 0.08 10.03
CA GLU A 60 -14.60 1.36 9.61
C GLU A 60 -13.06 1.28 9.54
N GLY A 61 -12.46 1.85 8.49
CA GLY A 61 -11.02 1.83 8.31
C GLY A 61 -10.23 2.33 9.51
N PRO A 62 -10.57 3.49 10.10
CA PRO A 62 -9.93 3.98 11.33
C PRO A 62 -10.03 3.01 12.50
N GLN A 63 -11.21 2.38 12.71
CA GLN A 63 -11.41 1.41 13.79
C GLN A 63 -10.53 0.18 13.60
N MET A 64 -10.46 -0.34 12.37
CA MET A 64 -9.58 -1.47 12.05
C MET A 64 -8.11 -1.15 12.36
N MET A 65 -7.66 0.07 12.05
CA MET A 65 -6.27 0.48 12.33
C MET A 65 -6.00 0.63 13.82
N GLU A 66 -6.97 1.10 14.60
CA GLU A 66 -6.86 1.17 16.05
C GLU A 66 -6.84 -0.23 16.68
N ASP A 67 -7.66 -1.16 16.19
CA ASP A 67 -7.64 -2.56 16.64
C ASP A 67 -6.27 -3.21 16.38
N MET A 68 -5.69 -3.00 15.19
CA MET A 68 -4.37 -3.53 14.85
C MET A 68 -3.26 -2.89 15.69
N ARG A 69 -3.33 -1.59 15.93
CA ARG A 69 -2.42 -0.86 16.82
C ARG A 69 -2.48 -1.40 18.25
N GLY A 70 -3.69 -1.48 18.82
CA GLY A 70 -3.89 -2.00 20.16
C GLY A 70 -3.40 -3.45 20.31
N GLN A 71 -3.52 -4.25 19.24
CA GLN A 71 -2.96 -5.60 19.21
C GLN A 71 -1.42 -5.59 19.21
N ALA A 72 -0.77 -4.72 18.45
CA ALA A 72 0.68 -4.58 18.41
C ALA A 72 1.24 -4.12 19.78
N GLU A 73 0.63 -3.08 20.38
CA GLU A 73 1.00 -2.55 21.70
C GLU A 73 0.81 -3.60 22.81
N ARG A 74 -0.28 -4.39 22.76
CA ARG A 74 -0.54 -5.48 23.71
C ARG A 74 0.58 -6.53 23.73
N PHE A 75 1.23 -6.78 22.60
CA PHE A 75 2.37 -7.70 22.52
C PHE A 75 3.72 -7.03 22.83
N GLY A 76 3.74 -5.74 23.14
CA GLY A 76 4.93 -5.03 23.60
C GLY A 76 5.70 -4.30 22.47
N THR A 77 5.05 -4.02 21.34
CA THR A 77 5.61 -3.08 20.35
C THR A 77 5.63 -1.67 20.93
N ASP A 78 6.77 -1.01 20.87
CA ASP A 78 6.90 0.41 21.21
C ASP A 78 6.51 1.25 19.99
N VAL A 79 5.26 1.74 19.99
CA VAL A 79 4.67 2.52 18.90
C VAL A 79 4.91 4.00 19.17
N ARG A 80 5.70 4.65 18.30
CA ARG A 80 6.14 6.03 18.44
C ARG A 80 5.68 6.90 17.29
N THR A 81 5.32 8.13 17.59
CA THR A 81 5.09 9.18 16.58
C THR A 81 6.43 9.71 16.07
N GLY A 82 6.51 10.00 14.78
CA GLY A 82 7.68 10.56 14.13
C GLY A 82 7.84 10.07 12.70
N VAL A 83 8.54 10.83 11.88
CA VAL A 83 8.77 10.56 10.46
C VAL A 83 10.23 10.22 10.24
N ALA A 84 10.50 9.06 9.62
CA ALA A 84 11.84 8.75 9.13
C ALA A 84 12.16 9.70 7.97
N THR A 85 13.25 10.45 8.09
CA THR A 85 13.65 11.48 7.11
C THR A 85 14.87 11.07 6.30
N GLN A 86 15.71 10.20 6.84
CA GLN A 86 16.92 9.73 6.18
C GLN A 86 17.31 8.35 6.69
N VAL A 87 17.90 7.54 5.81
CA VAL A 87 18.37 6.19 6.12
C VAL A 87 19.82 6.00 5.66
N PHE A 88 20.56 5.13 6.37
CA PHE A 88 21.94 4.78 6.08
C PHE A 88 22.08 3.25 6.18
N PHE A 89 21.74 2.58 5.10
CA PHE A 89 21.70 1.11 5.05
C PHE A 89 23.06 0.46 4.82
N ASN A 90 24.05 1.24 4.39
CA ASN A 90 25.45 0.79 4.24
C ASN A 90 26.21 0.72 5.57
N GLU A 91 25.62 1.22 6.66
CA GLU A 91 26.19 1.17 8.00
C GLU A 91 25.82 -0.14 8.72
N SER A 92 26.63 -0.53 9.71
CA SER A 92 26.34 -1.70 10.57
C SER A 92 26.63 -1.31 12.02
N PRO A 93 25.61 -1.24 12.91
CA PRO A 93 24.19 -1.43 12.64
C PRO A 93 23.63 -0.33 11.72
N LYS A 94 22.51 -0.64 11.03
CA LYS A 94 21.83 0.30 10.12
C LYS A 94 21.29 1.48 10.89
N ARG A 95 21.33 2.68 10.31
CA ARG A 95 20.92 3.91 10.99
C ARG A 95 19.79 4.62 10.25
N VAL A 96 18.85 5.16 11.01
CA VAL A 96 17.69 5.94 10.54
C VAL A 96 17.57 7.22 11.36
N LEU A 97 17.34 8.33 10.70
CA LEU A 97 17.02 9.61 11.34
C LEU A 97 15.50 9.79 11.38
N ILE A 98 14.99 10.13 12.55
CA ILE A 98 13.59 10.43 12.78
C ILE A 98 13.46 11.93 13.02
N GLU A 99 13.08 12.67 11.98
CA GLU A 99 13.05 14.14 12.03
C GLU A 99 14.37 14.67 12.64
N ASP A 100 14.32 15.78 13.36
CA ASP A 100 15.46 16.30 14.14
C ASP A 100 15.49 15.77 15.59
N LYS A 101 14.70 14.72 15.89
CA LYS A 101 14.43 14.24 17.24
C LYS A 101 15.30 13.06 17.67
N ALA A 102 15.43 12.05 16.79
CA ALA A 102 16.11 10.82 17.16
C ALA A 102 16.98 10.25 16.03
N GLU A 103 18.06 9.59 16.42
CA GLU A 103 18.91 8.74 15.61
C GLU A 103 18.76 7.30 16.12
N ILE A 104 18.17 6.45 15.30
CA ILE A 104 17.90 5.06 15.66
C ILE A 104 18.83 4.16 14.86
N THR A 105 19.53 3.29 15.58
CA THR A 105 20.28 2.19 14.95
C THR A 105 19.51 0.88 15.15
N ALA A 106 19.54 0.01 14.16
CA ALA A 106 18.84 -1.27 14.24
C ALA A 106 19.61 -2.41 13.56
N ASP A 107 19.46 -3.62 14.10
CA ASP A 107 19.98 -4.83 13.47
C ASP A 107 19.16 -5.20 12.24
N THR A 108 17.82 -5.07 12.34
CA THR A 108 16.89 -5.29 11.22
C THR A 108 15.93 -4.12 11.05
N ILE A 109 15.56 -3.85 9.79
CA ILE A 109 14.60 -2.81 9.44
C ILE A 109 13.51 -3.41 8.55
N ILE A 110 12.24 -3.16 8.90
CA ILE A 110 11.06 -3.48 8.08
C ILE A 110 10.48 -2.17 7.54
N ILE A 111 10.51 -2.03 6.22
CA ILE A 111 9.93 -0.88 5.50
C ILE A 111 8.50 -1.21 5.14
N ALA A 112 7.55 -0.47 5.71
CA ALA A 112 6.11 -0.63 5.53
C ALA A 112 5.42 0.73 5.25
N THR A 113 6.10 1.60 4.51
CA THR A 113 5.69 2.99 4.27
C THR A 113 4.55 3.11 3.26
N GLY A 114 4.18 2.02 2.59
CA GLY A 114 3.05 1.98 1.67
C GLY A 114 3.26 2.77 0.37
N ALA A 115 2.14 3.09 -0.28
CA ALA A 115 2.08 3.90 -1.49
C ALA A 115 0.91 4.89 -1.37
N THR A 116 0.97 6.00 -2.10
CA THR A 116 -0.07 7.02 -2.11
C THR A 116 -0.76 7.03 -3.47
N ALA A 117 -2.09 6.98 -3.49
CA ALA A 117 -2.87 7.11 -4.70
C ALA A 117 -2.65 8.50 -5.34
N LYS A 118 -2.57 8.53 -6.67
CA LYS A 118 -2.54 9.78 -7.42
C LYS A 118 -3.96 10.28 -7.61
N TRP A 119 -4.14 11.58 -7.42
CA TRP A 119 -5.40 12.27 -7.55
C TRP A 119 -5.36 13.28 -8.68
N LEU A 120 -6.51 13.77 -9.13
CA LEU A 120 -6.61 14.82 -10.15
C LEU A 120 -6.23 16.18 -9.59
N GLY A 121 -6.33 16.36 -8.27
CA GLY A 121 -6.04 17.61 -7.58
C GLY A 121 -7.18 18.61 -7.65
N LEU A 122 -8.42 18.16 -7.87
CA LEU A 122 -9.59 19.02 -7.92
C LEU A 122 -10.16 19.23 -6.51
N PRO A 123 -10.52 20.47 -6.10
CA PRO A 123 -11.14 20.71 -4.80
C PRO A 123 -12.44 19.92 -4.58
N SER A 124 -13.20 19.68 -5.65
CA SER A 124 -14.42 18.87 -5.63
C SER A 124 -14.15 17.38 -5.45
N GLU A 125 -13.03 16.87 -5.99
CA GLU A 125 -12.55 15.51 -5.77
C GLU A 125 -12.22 15.30 -4.28
N GLU A 126 -11.43 16.20 -3.68
CA GLU A 126 -11.04 16.13 -2.27
C GLU A 126 -12.25 16.12 -1.33
N ARG A 127 -13.22 16.98 -1.61
CA ARG A 127 -14.46 17.07 -0.82
C ARG A 127 -15.32 15.80 -0.85
N LEU A 128 -15.26 15.03 -1.94
CA LEU A 128 -16.12 13.87 -2.16
C LEU A 128 -15.39 12.52 -2.07
N LYS A 129 -14.15 12.48 -1.59
CA LYS A 129 -13.37 11.24 -1.38
C LYS A 129 -14.13 10.19 -0.56
N SER A 130 -14.82 10.59 0.50
CA SER A 130 -15.66 9.66 1.28
C SER A 130 -17.12 9.62 0.81
N GLY A 131 -17.46 10.37 -0.22
CA GLY A 131 -18.83 10.51 -0.75
C GLY A 131 -19.01 9.96 -2.17
N GLY A 132 -18.11 9.11 -2.65
CA GLY A 132 -18.26 8.49 -3.96
C GLY A 132 -17.08 8.67 -4.91
N VAL A 133 -16.02 9.36 -4.49
CA VAL A 133 -14.73 9.37 -5.19
C VAL A 133 -13.79 8.36 -4.53
N SER A 134 -13.28 7.42 -5.30
CA SER A 134 -12.40 6.33 -4.86
C SER A 134 -11.18 6.17 -5.76
N ALA A 135 -10.09 5.64 -5.22
CA ALA A 135 -8.91 5.22 -5.97
C ALA A 135 -8.73 3.68 -6.01
N CYS A 136 -9.76 2.91 -5.61
CA CYS A 136 -9.70 1.46 -5.55
C CYS A 136 -11.04 0.83 -5.94
N ALA A 137 -11.16 0.37 -7.18
CA ALA A 137 -12.39 -0.27 -7.65
C ALA A 137 -12.69 -1.59 -6.93
N VAL A 138 -11.67 -2.35 -6.54
CA VAL A 138 -11.83 -3.62 -5.82
C VAL A 138 -12.31 -3.40 -4.39
N CYS A 139 -11.94 -2.25 -3.78
CA CYS A 139 -12.37 -1.89 -2.44
C CYS A 139 -13.84 -1.45 -2.44
N ASP A 140 -14.16 -0.46 -3.26
CA ASP A 140 -15.40 0.30 -3.15
C ASP A 140 -16.44 -0.03 -4.24
N GLY A 141 -16.03 -0.74 -5.29
CA GLY A 141 -16.91 -1.00 -6.44
C GLY A 141 -18.21 -1.73 -6.08
N PHE A 142 -18.21 -2.54 -5.02
CA PHE A 142 -19.39 -3.26 -4.59
C PHE A 142 -20.53 -2.35 -4.13
N PHE A 143 -20.23 -1.18 -3.54
CA PHE A 143 -21.24 -0.18 -3.12
C PHE A 143 -22.00 0.44 -4.31
N TYR A 144 -21.45 0.34 -5.53
CA TYR A 144 -22.06 0.85 -6.78
C TYR A 144 -22.72 -0.22 -7.62
N ARG A 145 -23.09 -1.35 -7.00
CA ARG A 145 -23.76 -2.45 -7.70
C ARG A 145 -25.03 -1.98 -8.40
N LYS A 146 -25.11 -2.26 -9.73
CA LYS A 146 -26.20 -1.88 -10.62
C LYS A 146 -26.37 -0.36 -10.82
N GLN A 147 -25.36 0.43 -10.45
CA GLN A 147 -25.34 1.88 -10.67
C GLN A 147 -24.42 2.21 -11.85
N GLU A 148 -24.50 3.46 -12.32
CA GLU A 148 -23.59 4.00 -13.34
C GLU A 148 -22.41 4.69 -12.68
N VAL A 149 -21.20 4.38 -13.12
CA VAL A 149 -19.96 4.93 -12.57
C VAL A 149 -19.05 5.44 -13.66
N ALA A 150 -18.16 6.37 -13.31
CA ALA A 150 -17.07 6.79 -14.17
C ALA A 150 -15.72 6.34 -13.61
N ILE A 151 -14.75 6.11 -14.51
CA ILE A 151 -13.36 5.81 -14.13
C ILE A 151 -12.41 6.65 -14.96
N VAL A 152 -11.44 7.29 -14.32
CA VAL A 152 -10.42 8.12 -14.96
C VAL A 152 -9.13 7.33 -15.09
N GLY A 153 -8.66 7.13 -16.31
CA GLY A 153 -7.40 6.46 -16.56
C GLY A 153 -7.31 5.83 -17.94
N ALA A 154 -6.09 5.44 -18.33
CA ALA A 154 -5.82 4.88 -19.65
C ALA A 154 -4.71 3.81 -19.65
N GLY A 155 -4.19 3.42 -18.49
CA GLY A 155 -3.20 2.35 -18.33
C GLY A 155 -3.85 1.00 -18.04
N ASP A 156 -3.02 -0.05 -17.91
CA ASP A 156 -3.51 -1.41 -17.63
C ASP A 156 -4.39 -1.46 -16.38
N THR A 157 -3.98 -0.84 -15.27
CA THR A 157 -4.77 -0.76 -14.04
C THR A 157 -6.15 -0.17 -14.28
N ALA A 158 -6.26 0.93 -15.04
CA ALA A 158 -7.56 1.54 -15.34
C ALA A 158 -8.46 0.61 -16.17
N CYS A 159 -7.88 -0.15 -17.11
CA CYS A 159 -8.60 -1.13 -17.90
C CYS A 159 -9.04 -2.35 -17.06
N GLU A 160 -8.20 -2.80 -16.13
CA GLU A 160 -8.53 -3.87 -15.19
C GLU A 160 -9.67 -3.46 -14.27
N GLU A 161 -9.57 -2.30 -13.66
CA GLU A 161 -10.59 -1.75 -12.76
C GLU A 161 -11.91 -1.48 -13.50
N ALA A 162 -11.88 -0.92 -14.71
CA ALA A 162 -13.08 -0.75 -15.53
C ALA A 162 -13.73 -2.11 -15.86
N THR A 163 -12.93 -3.12 -16.20
CA THR A 163 -13.41 -4.48 -16.44
C THR A 163 -13.97 -5.13 -15.17
N TYR A 164 -13.38 -4.86 -14.01
CA TYR A 164 -13.93 -5.31 -12.73
C TYR A 164 -15.28 -4.67 -12.44
N LEU A 165 -15.36 -3.33 -12.52
CA LEU A 165 -16.59 -2.56 -12.30
C LEU A 165 -17.72 -2.97 -13.26
N SER A 166 -17.40 -3.30 -14.52
CA SER A 166 -18.39 -3.70 -15.51
C SER A 166 -19.17 -4.98 -15.13
N LYS A 167 -18.62 -5.82 -14.25
CA LYS A 167 -19.28 -7.05 -13.77
C LYS A 167 -20.33 -6.76 -12.71
N ILE A 168 -20.27 -5.63 -12.05
CA ILE A 168 -21.10 -5.28 -10.89
C ILE A 168 -21.97 -4.03 -11.13
N CYS A 169 -21.45 -3.05 -11.88
CA CYS A 169 -22.17 -1.83 -12.23
C CYS A 169 -23.01 -2.00 -13.50
N SER A 170 -24.06 -1.20 -13.65
CA SER A 170 -24.90 -1.21 -14.85
C SER A 170 -24.18 -0.63 -16.06
N LYS A 171 -23.36 0.41 -15.84
CA LYS A 171 -22.55 1.05 -16.88
C LYS A 171 -21.26 1.61 -16.27
N VAL A 172 -20.17 1.53 -17.02
CA VAL A 172 -18.88 2.13 -16.68
C VAL A 172 -18.47 3.07 -17.80
N THR A 173 -18.24 4.35 -17.49
CA THR A 173 -17.72 5.31 -18.46
C THR A 173 -16.26 5.62 -18.16
N MET A 174 -15.37 5.23 -19.07
CA MET A 174 -13.94 5.53 -18.97
C MET A 174 -13.64 6.92 -19.52
N LEU A 175 -13.00 7.76 -18.72
CA LEU A 175 -12.56 9.09 -19.09
C LEU A 175 -11.05 9.05 -19.42
N VAL A 176 -10.74 9.14 -20.71
CA VAL A 176 -9.39 9.01 -21.24
C VAL A 176 -8.92 10.35 -21.78
N ARG A 177 -7.94 10.97 -21.12
CA ARG A 177 -7.46 12.33 -21.46
C ARG A 177 -6.85 12.46 -22.86
N LYS A 178 -6.27 11.38 -23.41
CA LYS A 178 -5.67 11.34 -24.74
C LYS A 178 -6.60 10.66 -25.74
N ASP A 179 -6.18 10.62 -26.99
CA ASP A 179 -6.86 9.96 -28.10
C ASP A 179 -6.67 8.42 -28.11
N GLY A 180 -5.96 7.86 -27.11
CA GLY A 180 -5.71 6.44 -27.02
C GLY A 180 -5.27 5.97 -25.64
N PHE A 181 -5.30 4.66 -25.46
CA PHE A 181 -4.83 3.98 -24.27
C PHE A 181 -3.30 3.89 -24.22
N ARG A 182 -2.76 3.79 -23.00
CA ARG A 182 -1.37 3.38 -22.72
C ARG A 182 -1.29 1.93 -22.28
N ALA A 183 -2.43 1.27 -22.14
CA ALA A 183 -2.54 -0.11 -21.73
C ALA A 183 -2.07 -1.08 -22.83
N SER A 184 -1.80 -2.31 -22.43
CA SER A 184 -1.49 -3.42 -23.34
C SER A 184 -2.64 -3.67 -24.32
N LYS A 185 -2.34 -4.16 -25.52
CA LYS A 185 -3.37 -4.46 -26.54
C LYS A 185 -4.44 -5.42 -26.02
N ALA A 186 -4.05 -6.37 -25.17
CA ALA A 186 -4.98 -7.34 -24.58
C ALA A 186 -6.00 -6.65 -23.69
N MET A 187 -5.56 -5.72 -22.82
CA MET A 187 -6.43 -4.97 -21.91
C MET A 187 -7.32 -4.00 -22.67
N VAL A 188 -6.79 -3.30 -23.67
CA VAL A 188 -7.58 -2.43 -24.55
C VAL A 188 -8.70 -3.23 -25.25
N ASN A 189 -8.37 -4.38 -25.85
CA ASN A 189 -9.36 -5.23 -26.49
C ASN A 189 -10.46 -5.67 -25.52
N ARG A 190 -10.11 -6.05 -24.30
CA ARG A 190 -11.06 -6.44 -23.25
C ARG A 190 -12.04 -5.30 -22.93
N VAL A 191 -11.54 -4.08 -22.73
CA VAL A 191 -12.37 -2.89 -22.49
C VAL A 191 -13.29 -2.63 -23.66
N MET A 192 -12.74 -2.57 -24.90
CA MET A 192 -13.49 -2.21 -26.11
C MET A 192 -14.53 -3.25 -26.53
N THR A 193 -14.41 -4.50 -26.07
CA THR A 193 -15.37 -5.57 -26.34
C THR A 193 -16.38 -5.80 -25.20
N THR A 194 -16.26 -5.10 -24.06
CA THR A 194 -17.18 -5.22 -22.93
C THR A 194 -18.39 -4.31 -23.15
N PRO A 195 -19.62 -4.86 -23.26
CA PRO A 195 -20.79 -4.12 -23.79
C PRO A 195 -21.22 -2.91 -22.94
N ASN A 196 -20.99 -2.94 -21.63
CA ASN A 196 -21.39 -1.88 -20.69
C ASN A 196 -20.22 -0.96 -20.29
N ILE A 197 -19.10 -1.01 -21.03
CA ILE A 197 -18.03 -0.02 -20.91
C ILE A 197 -18.12 0.95 -22.09
N GLU A 198 -18.26 2.22 -21.79
CA GLU A 198 -18.15 3.31 -22.76
C GLU A 198 -16.82 4.04 -22.57
N VAL A 199 -16.12 4.38 -23.65
CA VAL A 199 -14.84 5.10 -23.57
C VAL A 199 -14.97 6.47 -24.21
N LEU A 200 -14.72 7.50 -23.41
CA LEU A 200 -14.67 8.89 -23.87
C LEU A 200 -13.20 9.34 -23.99
N PHE A 201 -12.69 9.32 -25.20
CA PHE A 201 -11.34 9.83 -25.50
C PHE A 201 -11.29 11.35 -25.50
N ASN A 202 -10.09 11.91 -25.34
CA ASN A 202 -9.83 13.34 -25.30
C ASN A 202 -10.67 14.05 -24.24
N THR A 203 -10.96 13.36 -23.13
CA THR A 203 -11.91 13.82 -22.11
C THR A 203 -11.22 13.92 -20.76
N GLU A 204 -11.34 15.07 -20.14
CA GLU A 204 -10.84 15.34 -18.78
C GLU A 204 -12.00 15.65 -17.81
N THR A 205 -11.77 15.31 -16.56
CA THR A 205 -12.64 15.70 -15.44
C THR A 205 -12.31 17.11 -15.05
N VAL A 206 -13.33 17.98 -15.01
CA VAL A 206 -13.21 19.38 -14.61
C VAL A 206 -13.68 19.59 -13.18
N GLU A 207 -14.75 18.90 -12.80
CA GLU A 207 -15.38 19.03 -11.49
C GLU A 207 -16.15 17.75 -11.15
N VAL A 208 -16.14 17.36 -9.88
CA VAL A 208 -17.04 16.32 -9.35
C VAL A 208 -18.27 16.99 -8.75
N LEU A 209 -19.43 16.62 -9.25
CA LEU A 209 -20.72 17.22 -8.88
C LEU A 209 -21.38 16.46 -7.74
N GLY A 210 -22.05 17.20 -6.87
CA GLY A 210 -22.77 16.68 -5.71
C GLY A 210 -22.40 17.43 -4.42
N ALA A 211 -23.27 17.38 -3.43
CA ALA A 211 -23.05 18.07 -2.16
C ALA A 211 -22.33 17.18 -1.13
N GLN A 212 -22.87 16.01 -0.84
CA GLN A 212 -22.34 15.02 0.11
C GLN A 212 -21.89 13.74 -0.58
N THR A 213 -22.55 13.38 -1.67
CA THR A 213 -22.23 12.21 -2.49
C THR A 213 -22.06 12.64 -3.95
N VAL A 214 -21.38 11.81 -4.74
CA VAL A 214 -21.24 12.03 -6.17
C VAL A 214 -22.60 11.89 -6.86
N GLU A 215 -23.01 12.94 -7.58
CA GLU A 215 -24.22 12.99 -8.39
C GLU A 215 -23.88 13.09 -9.89
N GLY A 216 -22.62 13.30 -10.22
CA GLY A 216 -22.12 13.38 -11.57
C GLY A 216 -20.69 13.91 -11.65
N VAL A 217 -20.24 14.03 -12.88
CA VAL A 217 -18.92 14.57 -13.21
C VAL A 217 -19.06 15.57 -14.34
N LYS A 218 -18.54 16.77 -14.15
CA LYS A 218 -18.37 17.73 -15.22
C LYS A 218 -17.13 17.36 -16.01
N ILE A 219 -17.30 17.06 -17.28
CA ILE A 219 -16.25 16.64 -18.18
C ILE A 219 -16.06 17.68 -19.29
N LYS A 220 -14.83 17.71 -19.83
CA LYS A 220 -14.48 18.61 -20.94
C LYS A 220 -13.75 17.81 -22.00
N ASN A 221 -14.20 17.90 -23.24
CA ASN A 221 -13.41 17.42 -24.37
C ASN A 221 -12.29 18.42 -24.65
N ASN A 222 -11.04 17.98 -24.53
CA ASN A 222 -9.85 18.84 -24.60
C ASN A 222 -9.46 19.25 -26.01
N GLN A 223 -10.09 18.67 -27.06
CA GLN A 223 -9.89 19.09 -28.45
C GLN A 223 -10.90 20.15 -28.86
N THR A 224 -12.18 19.96 -28.51
CA THR A 224 -13.27 20.85 -28.90
C THR A 224 -13.57 21.92 -27.85
N ASN A 225 -13.04 21.78 -26.64
CA ASN A 225 -13.33 22.58 -25.46
C ASN A 225 -14.82 22.56 -25.02
N VAL A 226 -15.60 21.62 -25.52
CA VAL A 226 -17.00 21.44 -25.15
C VAL A 226 -17.07 20.80 -23.76
N GLU A 227 -17.82 21.42 -22.86
CA GLU A 227 -18.10 20.88 -21.53
C GLU A 227 -19.49 20.23 -21.50
N SER A 228 -19.64 19.18 -20.72
CA SER A 228 -20.91 18.50 -20.47
C SER A 228 -20.90 17.84 -19.10
N ASN A 229 -22.09 17.49 -18.61
CA ASN A 229 -22.24 16.76 -17.36
C ASN A 229 -22.53 15.29 -17.67
N LEU A 230 -21.80 14.41 -17.01
CA LEU A 230 -22.01 12.96 -17.01
C LEU A 230 -22.67 12.58 -15.67
N VAL A 231 -23.87 12.04 -15.72
CA VAL A 231 -24.59 11.60 -14.51
C VAL A 231 -24.03 10.24 -14.08
N VAL A 232 -23.43 10.18 -12.92
CA VAL A 232 -22.87 8.94 -12.31
C VAL A 232 -22.93 9.07 -10.78
N THR A 233 -22.98 7.96 -10.09
CA THR A 233 -23.02 7.93 -8.62
C THR A 233 -21.68 7.65 -7.97
N GLY A 234 -20.67 7.28 -8.77
CA GLY A 234 -19.31 7.04 -8.30
C GLY A 234 -18.27 7.43 -9.34
N LEU A 235 -17.13 7.92 -8.88
CA LEU A 235 -15.98 8.28 -9.69
C LEU A 235 -14.73 7.56 -9.17
N PHE A 236 -14.14 6.70 -10.01
CA PHE A 236 -12.92 5.97 -9.69
C PHE A 236 -11.70 6.63 -10.34
N ILE A 237 -10.66 6.88 -9.57
CA ILE A 237 -9.44 7.54 -10.04
C ILE A 237 -8.33 6.47 -10.21
N ALA A 238 -8.15 6.00 -11.43
CA ALA A 238 -7.20 4.93 -11.79
C ALA A 238 -6.00 5.48 -12.59
N ILE A 239 -5.35 6.53 -12.06
CA ILE A 239 -4.19 7.18 -12.68
C ILE A 239 -2.85 6.75 -12.08
N GLY A 240 -2.87 5.75 -11.21
CA GLY A 240 -1.71 5.11 -10.60
C GLY A 240 -1.45 5.53 -9.16
N HIS A 241 -0.39 4.95 -8.60
CA HIS A 241 0.09 5.21 -7.24
C HIS A 241 1.55 5.66 -7.29
N THR A 242 2.01 6.24 -6.20
CA THR A 242 3.43 6.57 -5.97
C THR A 242 3.85 5.87 -4.68
N PRO A 243 4.82 4.93 -4.72
CA PRO A 243 5.33 4.32 -3.50
C PRO A 243 6.07 5.37 -2.65
N ASN A 244 5.93 5.25 -1.33
CA ASN A 244 6.56 6.19 -0.38
C ASN A 244 8.01 5.77 -0.12
N THR A 245 8.86 5.96 -1.11
CA THR A 245 10.25 5.47 -1.17
C THR A 245 11.30 6.57 -1.30
N ASP A 246 10.93 7.84 -1.27
CA ASP A 246 11.86 8.95 -1.55
C ASP A 246 13.09 8.93 -0.64
N ILE A 247 12.93 8.62 0.65
CA ILE A 247 14.04 8.56 1.61
C ILE A 247 14.99 7.37 1.39
N PHE A 248 14.57 6.38 0.61
CA PHE A 248 15.34 5.17 0.35
C PHE A 248 16.11 5.22 -0.97
N LYS A 249 15.91 6.25 -1.80
CA LYS A 249 16.59 6.42 -3.09
C LYS A 249 18.12 6.40 -2.93
N GLY A 250 18.77 5.56 -3.73
CA GLY A 250 20.23 5.39 -3.66
C GLY A 250 20.74 4.54 -2.48
N GLN A 251 19.85 4.06 -1.61
CA GLN A 251 20.17 3.21 -0.47
C GLN A 251 19.67 1.76 -0.67
N ILE A 252 18.67 1.56 -1.51
CA ILE A 252 18.04 0.27 -1.78
C ILE A 252 17.64 0.18 -3.25
N ASP A 253 17.53 -1.02 -3.80
CA ASP A 253 17.12 -1.22 -5.18
C ASP A 253 15.62 -0.96 -5.36
N LEU A 254 15.30 -0.05 -6.28
CA LEU A 254 13.95 0.27 -6.69
C LEU A 254 13.70 -0.23 -8.14
N ASP A 255 12.45 -0.49 -8.46
CA ASP A 255 12.04 -0.74 -9.83
C ASP A 255 11.87 0.58 -10.62
N GLU A 256 11.49 0.49 -11.89
CA GLU A 256 11.27 1.65 -12.77
C GLU A 256 10.13 2.57 -12.32
N ASN A 257 9.21 2.05 -11.48
CA ASN A 257 8.08 2.80 -10.94
C ASN A 257 8.34 3.31 -9.51
N GLY A 258 9.53 3.01 -8.96
CA GLY A 258 9.96 3.45 -7.63
C GLY A 258 9.60 2.51 -6.48
N TYR A 259 9.04 1.32 -6.74
CA TYR A 259 8.76 0.32 -5.72
C TYR A 259 10.03 -0.41 -5.28
N ILE A 260 10.11 -0.77 -4.00
CA ILE A 260 11.24 -1.54 -3.49
C ILE A 260 11.23 -2.94 -4.10
N LYS A 261 12.36 -3.36 -4.67
CA LYS A 261 12.53 -4.72 -5.17
C LYS A 261 12.76 -5.70 -4.04
N THR A 262 11.98 -6.77 -4.03
CA THR A 262 12.15 -7.90 -3.12
C THR A 262 12.50 -9.17 -3.89
N ILE A 263 13.12 -10.14 -3.21
CA ILE A 263 13.34 -11.46 -3.78
C ILE A 263 11.96 -12.14 -3.94
N PRO A 264 11.64 -12.71 -5.10
CA PRO A 264 10.36 -13.37 -5.33
C PRO A 264 10.03 -14.41 -4.25
N GLY A 265 8.83 -14.31 -3.67
CA GLY A 265 8.37 -15.19 -2.59
C GLY A 265 8.91 -14.84 -1.20
N SER A 266 9.61 -13.73 -1.04
CA SER A 266 10.19 -13.25 0.20
C SER A 266 10.00 -11.73 0.34
N THR A 267 10.27 -11.18 1.52
CA THR A 267 10.33 -9.75 1.79
C THR A 267 11.76 -9.20 1.82
N ASN A 268 12.74 -10.06 1.57
CA ASN A 268 14.16 -9.69 1.53
C ASN A 268 14.44 -8.71 0.38
N THR A 269 15.18 -7.66 0.68
CA THR A 269 15.66 -6.69 -0.30
C THR A 269 17.12 -7.02 -0.71
N ASN A 270 17.72 -6.18 -1.55
CA ASN A 270 19.16 -6.28 -1.86
C ASN A 270 20.07 -5.92 -0.66
N ILE A 271 19.54 -5.39 0.42
CA ILE A 271 20.29 -5.04 1.63
C ILE A 271 20.03 -6.09 2.74
N PRO A 272 21.04 -6.86 3.17
CA PRO A 272 20.87 -7.85 4.24
C PRO A 272 20.33 -7.23 5.53
N GLY A 273 19.26 -7.83 6.10
CA GLY A 273 18.59 -7.33 7.31
C GLY A 273 17.64 -6.16 7.07
N VAL A 274 17.38 -5.80 5.79
CA VAL A 274 16.32 -4.84 5.42
C VAL A 274 15.25 -5.56 4.61
N PHE A 275 14.00 -5.42 5.04
CA PHE A 275 12.83 -6.08 4.48
C PHE A 275 11.80 -5.05 4.06
N ALA A 276 11.00 -5.37 3.03
CA ALA A 276 9.93 -4.49 2.57
C ALA A 276 8.59 -5.23 2.53
N ALA A 277 7.52 -4.60 3.03
CA ALA A 277 6.20 -5.19 3.16
C ALA A 277 5.09 -4.19 2.81
N GLY A 278 3.99 -4.71 2.27
CA GLY A 278 2.84 -3.92 1.83
C GLY A 278 3.09 -3.19 0.52
N ASP A 279 2.32 -2.14 0.30
CA ASP A 279 2.25 -1.43 -0.99
C ASP A 279 3.56 -0.73 -1.38
N VAL A 280 4.53 -0.59 -0.50
CA VAL A 280 5.84 -0.04 -0.83
C VAL A 280 6.64 -0.95 -1.78
N GLN A 281 6.30 -2.24 -1.83
CA GLN A 281 6.88 -3.26 -2.73
C GLN A 281 5.83 -3.94 -3.62
N ASP A 282 4.54 -3.94 -3.21
CA ASP A 282 3.45 -4.56 -3.97
C ASP A 282 2.75 -3.52 -4.85
N HIS A 283 3.13 -3.48 -6.13
CA HIS A 283 2.47 -2.64 -7.13
C HIS A 283 1.27 -3.33 -7.80
N VAL A 284 1.00 -4.61 -7.49
CA VAL A 284 -0.01 -5.44 -8.15
C VAL A 284 -1.33 -5.44 -7.40
N TYR A 285 -1.32 -5.89 -6.14
CA TYR A 285 -2.56 -6.14 -5.40
C TYR A 285 -3.03 -4.93 -4.61
N ARG A 286 -2.15 -4.30 -3.84
CA ARG A 286 -2.45 -3.13 -3.00
C ARG A 286 -3.73 -3.31 -2.18
N GLN A 287 -3.81 -4.43 -1.45
CA GLN A 287 -4.92 -4.75 -0.57
C GLN A 287 -4.46 -4.82 0.89
N ALA A 288 -5.34 -4.43 1.82
CA ALA A 288 -5.04 -4.49 3.25
C ALA A 288 -4.61 -5.89 3.70
N VAL A 289 -5.27 -6.94 3.19
CA VAL A 289 -4.97 -8.33 3.52
C VAL A 289 -3.63 -8.81 2.96
N THR A 290 -3.26 -8.41 1.72
CA THR A 290 -1.94 -8.74 1.16
C THR A 290 -0.83 -7.96 1.85
N ALA A 291 -1.09 -6.71 2.20
CA ALA A 291 -0.19 -5.90 3.01
C ALA A 291 0.06 -6.54 4.39
N ALA A 292 -1.00 -6.95 5.09
CA ALA A 292 -0.88 -7.69 6.34
C ALA A 292 -0.11 -9.01 6.17
N GLY A 293 -0.38 -9.76 5.10
CA GLY A 293 0.33 -11.00 4.78
C GLY A 293 1.84 -10.78 4.60
N THR A 294 2.24 -9.79 3.82
CA THR A 294 3.67 -9.46 3.65
C THR A 294 4.28 -8.84 4.91
N GLY A 295 3.50 -8.16 5.75
CA GLY A 295 3.91 -7.74 7.08
C GLY A 295 4.28 -8.91 7.99
N CYS A 296 3.46 -9.97 8.00
CA CYS A 296 3.77 -11.22 8.68
C CYS A 296 5.06 -11.84 8.14
N MET A 297 5.19 -11.95 6.82
CA MET A 297 6.39 -12.50 6.17
C MET A 297 7.65 -11.74 6.56
N SER A 298 7.61 -10.41 6.56
CA SER A 298 8.78 -9.57 6.87
C SER A 298 9.27 -9.74 8.31
N ALA A 299 8.36 -9.91 9.26
CA ALA A 299 8.72 -10.19 10.64
C ALA A 299 9.38 -11.56 10.81
N LEU A 300 8.86 -12.58 10.11
CA LEU A 300 9.46 -13.93 10.11
C LEU A 300 10.81 -13.95 9.39
N ASP A 301 10.96 -13.22 8.29
CA ASP A 301 12.24 -13.08 7.59
C ASP A 301 13.28 -12.36 8.48
N ALA A 302 12.87 -11.31 9.21
CA ALA A 302 13.72 -10.60 10.16
C ALA A 302 14.17 -11.50 11.32
N GLU A 303 13.26 -12.27 11.90
CA GLU A 303 13.56 -13.23 12.98
C GLU A 303 14.58 -14.28 12.52
N ARG A 304 14.36 -14.90 11.37
CA ARG A 304 15.27 -15.90 10.78
C ARG A 304 16.63 -15.31 10.47
N TRP A 305 16.66 -14.09 9.94
CA TRP A 305 17.90 -13.40 9.64
C TRP A 305 18.70 -13.13 10.92
N LEU A 306 18.06 -12.65 11.99
CA LEU A 306 18.70 -12.42 13.30
C LEU A 306 19.21 -13.73 13.93
N ALA A 307 18.43 -14.81 13.85
CA ALA A 307 18.82 -16.11 14.36
C ALA A 307 20.08 -16.64 13.63
N ALA A 308 20.20 -16.38 12.33
CA ALA A 308 21.38 -16.75 11.54
C ALA A 308 22.64 -15.92 11.86
N GLN A 309 22.51 -14.73 12.46
CA GLN A 309 23.64 -13.89 12.90
C GLN A 309 24.17 -14.29 14.30
N GLY A 310 23.41 -15.09 15.06
CA GLY A 310 23.84 -15.55 16.39
C GLY A 310 25.11 -16.41 16.32
N PRO A 311 25.84 -16.58 17.47
CA PRO A 311 27.02 -17.43 17.48
C PRO A 311 26.63 -18.84 17.07
N VAL A 312 27.23 -19.35 15.98
CA VAL A 312 27.11 -20.74 15.57
C VAL A 312 27.87 -21.58 16.61
N SER A 313 27.18 -21.96 17.68
CA SER A 313 27.75 -22.98 18.61
C SER A 313 27.66 -24.32 17.91
N TYR A 314 28.69 -24.63 17.13
CA TYR A 314 28.95 -26.02 16.73
C TYR A 314 29.32 -26.80 18.01
N THR A 315 28.33 -27.34 18.70
CA THR A 315 28.58 -28.49 19.58
C THR A 315 28.91 -29.68 18.68
N HIS A 316 30.19 -29.86 18.39
CA HIS A 316 30.67 -31.14 17.92
C HIS A 316 30.41 -32.15 19.05
N LEU A 317 29.29 -32.86 18.99
CA LEU A 317 29.16 -34.14 19.66
C LEU A 317 30.17 -35.06 19.02
N THR A 318 31.40 -35.12 19.55
CA THR A 318 32.33 -36.20 19.32
C THR A 318 31.66 -37.45 19.88
N LEU A 319 31.14 -38.28 18.99
CA LEU A 319 30.77 -39.64 19.35
C LEU A 319 31.99 -40.32 19.97
N PRO A 320 31.87 -40.94 21.16
CA PRO A 320 32.97 -41.72 21.72
C PRO A 320 33.29 -42.86 20.76
N THR A 321 34.48 -42.85 20.20
CA THR A 321 35.03 -43.98 19.48
C THR A 321 35.35 -45.07 20.51
N ASN A 322 34.43 -46.00 20.77
CA ASN A 322 34.77 -47.25 21.39
C ASN A 322 35.58 -48.07 20.39
N ARG A 323 36.90 -47.99 20.53
CA ARG A 323 37.79 -49.07 20.16
C ARG A 323 38.06 -49.84 21.43
N GLU A 324 37.47 -51.00 21.56
CA GLU A 324 38.05 -52.10 22.33
C GLU A 324 38.06 -53.35 21.43
N VAL A 325 39.17 -53.97 21.47
CA VAL A 325 39.76 -55.16 20.84
C VAL A 325 38.87 -56.41 20.94
#